data_c1474c95a0cd29dad511cd22f7dacebb
#
_entry.id   c1474c95a0cd29dad511cd22f7dacebb
#
_cell.length_a   1.000
_cell.length_b   1.000
_cell.length_c   1.000
_cell.angle_alpha   90.00
_cell.angle_beta   90.00
_cell.angle_gamma   90.00
#
_symmetry.space_group_name_H-M   'P 1'
#
loop_
_entity.id
_entity.type
_entity.pdbx_description
1 polymer ?
#
loop_
_entity_poly.entity_id
_entity_poly.type
_entity_poly.pdbx_seq_one_letter_code
_entity_poly.pdbx_strand_id
1 'polypeptide(L)'
;MTKLLKIAQKTLLNNRRSGYTLPTNNKLYPAQWNWDSAFIALGYSYFNLNFALSEITTLLKGQWKDGMIPHILFHDKNTKYFPNHTVWNCGYKIASSGITQPPIIISILKQIIDNNKINKKQEDKIIEIVKKLKKYLKWFIKFRDPKKNGLISILHPWESGYDNSSIWDEPMSRVKVERGLKYKRGDIKVVNPDQRPLKKDYDRYVTIKNHLKANKYNPAKLYKISKFNVIDIGFNSIFLRALKDLIILLKRYNINSSDLTKYAKKSEKHIIKLFNKKKNVFYAYDI
;
A
#
# COMPACT_ATOMS: atom_id res chain seq x y z
N MET A 1 -3.42 -7.53 -32.03
CA MET A 1 -2.85 -7.64 -30.67
C MET A 1 -1.54 -8.40 -30.74
N THR A 2 -0.46 -7.87 -30.20
CA THR A 2 0.87 -8.52 -30.21
C THR A 2 0.89 -9.79 -29.35
N LYS A 3 1.84 -10.72 -29.61
CA LYS A 3 2.03 -11.95 -28.80
C LYS A 3 2.22 -11.62 -27.32
N LEU A 4 2.97 -10.55 -27.00
CA LEU A 4 3.23 -10.10 -25.63
C LEU A 4 1.94 -9.69 -24.89
N LEU A 5 1.06 -8.93 -25.54
CA LEU A 5 -0.21 -8.52 -24.94
C LEU A 5 -1.13 -9.71 -24.64
N LYS A 6 -1.15 -10.73 -25.53
CA LYS A 6 -1.91 -11.97 -25.28
C LYS A 6 -1.37 -12.72 -24.06
N ILE A 7 -0.05 -12.79 -23.89
CA ILE A 7 0.59 -13.42 -22.73
C ILE A 7 0.26 -12.65 -21.45
N ALA A 8 0.37 -11.33 -21.47
CA ALA A 8 0.05 -10.48 -20.31
C ALA A 8 -1.42 -10.65 -19.86
N GLN A 9 -2.36 -10.63 -20.81
CA GLN A 9 -3.78 -10.88 -20.51
C GLN A 9 -4.00 -12.27 -19.92
N LYS A 10 -3.40 -13.30 -20.50
CA LYS A 10 -3.49 -14.69 -20.01
C LYS A 10 -2.96 -14.80 -18.58
N THR A 11 -1.84 -14.12 -18.28
CA THR A 11 -1.26 -14.11 -16.93
C THR A 11 -2.22 -13.50 -15.91
N LEU A 12 -2.83 -12.35 -16.21
CA LEU A 12 -3.81 -11.72 -15.34
C LEU A 12 -5.03 -12.62 -15.11
N LEU A 13 -5.56 -13.22 -16.17
CA LEU A 13 -6.75 -14.10 -16.10
C LEU A 13 -6.47 -15.39 -15.32
N ASN A 14 -5.31 -16.01 -15.50
CA ASN A 14 -4.91 -17.23 -14.77
C ASN A 14 -4.77 -16.98 -13.26
N ASN A 15 -4.35 -15.78 -12.87
CA ASN A 15 -4.19 -15.40 -11.46
C ASN A 15 -5.47 -14.84 -10.84
N ARG A 16 -6.52 -14.62 -11.65
CA ARG A 16 -7.79 -14.06 -11.18
C ARG A 16 -8.56 -15.05 -10.30
N ARG A 17 -9.16 -14.51 -9.24
CA ARG A 17 -10.07 -15.20 -8.31
C ARG A 17 -11.40 -14.46 -8.28
N SER A 18 -12.30 -14.84 -7.38
CA SER A 18 -13.60 -14.17 -7.24
C SER A 18 -13.46 -12.71 -6.80
N GLY A 19 -13.32 -11.82 -7.79
CA GLY A 19 -13.27 -10.36 -7.61
C GLY A 19 -11.89 -9.76 -7.36
N TYR A 20 -10.84 -10.55 -7.20
CA TYR A 20 -9.44 -10.10 -7.01
C TYR A 20 -8.47 -10.98 -7.78
N THR A 21 -7.21 -10.58 -7.82
CA THR A 21 -6.15 -11.28 -8.56
C THR A 21 -4.93 -11.45 -7.67
N LEU A 22 -4.31 -12.63 -7.73
CA LEU A 22 -3.04 -12.87 -7.05
C LEU A 22 -1.89 -12.21 -7.82
N PRO A 23 -0.92 -11.57 -7.14
CA PRO A 23 0.26 -11.00 -7.79
C PRO A 23 1.10 -12.04 -8.54
N THR A 24 1.11 -13.28 -8.05
CA THR A 24 1.83 -14.40 -8.63
C THR A 24 0.96 -15.68 -8.65
N ASN A 25 1.55 -16.78 -9.03
CA ASN A 25 0.89 -18.09 -9.18
C ASN A 25 0.57 -18.83 -7.86
N ASN A 26 0.16 -18.15 -6.82
CA ASN A 26 -0.28 -18.62 -5.51
C ASN A 26 0.80 -19.14 -4.55
N LYS A 27 2.01 -19.49 -4.98
CA LYS A 27 3.02 -20.09 -4.10
C LYS A 27 3.71 -19.04 -3.26
N LEU A 28 4.02 -17.86 -3.83
CA LEU A 28 4.76 -16.81 -3.15
C LEU A 28 3.85 -15.75 -2.52
N TYR A 29 2.83 -15.28 -3.25
CA TYR A 29 1.90 -14.23 -2.81
C TYR A 29 0.45 -14.68 -2.96
N PRO A 30 -0.07 -15.52 -2.03
CA PRO A 30 -1.38 -16.17 -2.16
C PRO A 30 -2.54 -15.34 -1.60
N ALA A 31 -2.50 -14.03 -1.70
CA ALA A 31 -3.50 -13.10 -1.18
C ALA A 31 -3.65 -11.89 -2.11
N GLN A 32 -4.51 -10.94 -1.76
CA GLN A 32 -4.64 -9.68 -2.48
C GLN A 32 -3.75 -8.62 -1.83
N TRP A 33 -2.79 -8.07 -2.57
CA TRP A 33 -1.94 -6.96 -2.14
C TRP A 33 -2.50 -5.62 -2.61
N ASN A 34 -2.34 -4.58 -1.81
CA ASN A 34 -2.91 -3.26 -2.05
C ASN A 34 -2.36 -2.61 -3.34
N TRP A 35 -1.06 -2.36 -3.41
CA TRP A 35 -0.52 -1.65 -4.57
C TRP A 35 -0.47 -2.52 -5.83
N ASP A 36 -0.28 -3.85 -5.67
CA ASP A 36 -0.38 -4.81 -6.77
C ASP A 36 -1.76 -4.77 -7.42
N SER A 37 -2.83 -4.73 -6.61
CA SER A 37 -4.21 -4.58 -7.12
C SER A 37 -4.39 -3.32 -7.96
N ALA A 38 -3.68 -2.23 -7.65
CA ALA A 38 -3.73 -1.03 -8.47
C ALA A 38 -3.17 -1.28 -9.88
N PHE A 39 -1.97 -1.84 -9.99
CA PHE A 39 -1.35 -2.16 -11.28
C PHE A 39 -2.13 -3.24 -12.04
N ILE A 40 -2.64 -4.24 -11.35
CA ILE A 40 -3.51 -5.27 -11.91
C ILE A 40 -4.79 -4.64 -12.50
N ALA A 41 -5.42 -3.73 -11.77
CA ALA A 41 -6.60 -3.00 -12.24
C ALA A 41 -6.28 -2.16 -13.50
N LEU A 42 -5.13 -1.51 -13.55
CA LEU A 42 -4.68 -0.80 -14.76
C LEU A 42 -4.55 -1.79 -15.93
N GLY A 43 -3.91 -2.92 -15.72
CA GLY A 43 -3.78 -3.97 -16.74
C GLY A 43 -5.13 -4.44 -17.27
N TYR A 44 -6.11 -4.71 -16.39
CA TYR A 44 -7.47 -5.07 -16.78
C TYR A 44 -8.18 -3.96 -17.56
N SER A 45 -7.97 -2.69 -17.24
CA SER A 45 -8.68 -1.58 -17.86
C SER A 45 -8.47 -1.48 -19.38
N TYR A 46 -7.39 -2.04 -19.90
CA TYR A 46 -7.11 -2.10 -21.34
C TYR A 46 -7.94 -3.12 -22.12
N PHE A 47 -8.61 -4.07 -21.42
CA PHE A 47 -9.43 -5.07 -22.11
C PHE A 47 -10.72 -5.45 -21.40
N ASN A 48 -10.87 -5.16 -20.10
CA ASN A 48 -12.09 -5.39 -19.34
C ASN A 48 -12.21 -4.45 -18.14
N LEU A 49 -12.86 -3.31 -18.33
CA LEU A 49 -13.05 -2.30 -17.30
C LEU A 49 -13.81 -2.83 -16.07
N ASN A 50 -14.74 -3.76 -16.24
CA ASN A 50 -15.47 -4.33 -15.10
C ASN A 50 -14.56 -5.16 -14.21
N PHE A 51 -13.56 -5.84 -14.77
CA PHE A 51 -12.54 -6.55 -13.98
C PHE A 51 -11.65 -5.55 -13.20
N ALA A 52 -11.25 -4.44 -13.84
CA ALA A 52 -10.51 -3.39 -13.18
C ALA A 52 -11.27 -2.80 -11.98
N LEU A 53 -12.52 -2.44 -12.16
CA LEU A 53 -13.37 -1.93 -11.08
C LEU A 53 -13.68 -2.97 -10.01
N SER A 54 -13.79 -4.25 -10.38
CA SER A 54 -13.96 -5.36 -9.43
C SER A 54 -12.74 -5.52 -8.53
N GLU A 55 -11.54 -5.49 -9.10
CA GLU A 55 -10.26 -5.57 -8.36
C GLU A 55 -10.19 -4.50 -7.27
N ILE A 56 -10.42 -3.24 -7.65
CA ILE A 56 -10.42 -2.09 -6.74
C ILE A 56 -11.52 -2.22 -5.68
N THR A 57 -12.74 -2.56 -6.10
CA THR A 57 -13.88 -2.66 -5.18
C THR A 57 -13.67 -3.75 -4.15
N THR A 58 -13.07 -4.88 -4.54
CA THR A 58 -12.80 -6.00 -3.64
C THR A 58 -11.73 -5.63 -2.62
N LEU A 59 -10.66 -4.94 -3.03
CA LEU A 59 -9.69 -4.39 -2.11
C LEU A 59 -10.34 -3.45 -1.08
N LEU A 60 -11.23 -2.56 -1.53
CA LEU A 60 -11.92 -1.60 -0.67
C LEU A 60 -12.97 -2.22 0.28
N LYS A 61 -13.36 -3.50 0.10
CA LYS A 61 -14.15 -4.23 1.11
C LYS A 61 -13.37 -4.46 2.40
N GLY A 62 -12.04 -4.56 2.32
CA GLY A 62 -11.15 -4.70 3.47
C GLY A 62 -10.75 -3.39 4.14
N GLN A 63 -11.21 -2.23 3.67
CA GLN A 63 -10.91 -0.95 4.28
C GLN A 63 -11.39 -0.91 5.75
N TRP A 64 -10.50 -0.50 6.66
CA TRP A 64 -10.80 -0.41 8.08
C TRP A 64 -11.76 0.75 8.36
N LYS A 65 -12.41 0.72 9.55
CA LYS A 65 -13.38 1.76 9.96
C LYS A 65 -12.77 3.16 9.99
N ASP A 66 -11.50 3.27 10.36
CA ASP A 66 -10.75 4.53 10.42
C ASP A 66 -10.31 5.06 9.05
N GLY A 67 -10.41 4.24 8.01
CA GLY A 67 -10.09 4.60 6.62
C GLY A 67 -8.85 3.91 6.06
N MET A 68 -8.04 3.21 6.84
CA MET A 68 -6.85 2.50 6.35
C MET A 68 -7.25 1.43 5.31
N ILE A 69 -6.52 1.38 4.21
CA ILE A 69 -6.54 0.22 3.30
C ILE A 69 -5.33 -0.64 3.65
N PRO A 70 -5.55 -1.90 4.06
CA PRO A 70 -4.45 -2.78 4.43
C PRO A 70 -3.50 -3.10 3.29
N HIS A 71 -2.27 -3.41 3.61
CA HIS A 71 -1.25 -3.92 2.70
C HIS A 71 -1.66 -5.26 2.07
N ILE A 72 -2.26 -6.19 2.87
CA ILE A 72 -2.72 -7.50 2.41
C ILE A 72 -4.14 -7.77 2.91
N LEU A 73 -4.98 -8.35 2.03
CA LEU A 73 -6.27 -8.97 2.38
C LEU A 73 -6.18 -10.48 2.18
N PHE A 74 -6.54 -11.23 3.21
CA PHE A 74 -6.57 -12.69 3.22
C PHE A 74 -7.98 -13.19 2.92
N HIS A 75 -8.33 -13.33 1.65
CA HIS A 75 -9.61 -13.90 1.22
C HIS A 75 -9.67 -15.42 1.45
N ASP A 76 -8.54 -16.11 1.26
CA ASP A 76 -8.35 -17.50 1.62
C ASP A 76 -7.56 -17.59 2.93
N LYS A 77 -8.11 -18.32 3.92
CA LYS A 77 -7.49 -18.54 5.22
C LYS A 77 -6.58 -19.77 5.27
N ASN A 78 -6.61 -20.62 4.24
CA ASN A 78 -5.84 -21.87 4.19
C ASN A 78 -4.45 -21.70 3.60
N THR A 79 -3.88 -20.51 3.64
CA THR A 79 -2.57 -20.24 3.05
C THR A 79 -1.43 -20.59 4.00
N LYS A 80 -0.38 -21.18 3.44
CA LYS A 80 0.89 -21.44 4.16
C LYS A 80 1.82 -20.22 4.17
N TYR A 81 1.34 -19.06 3.70
CA TYR A 81 2.09 -17.80 3.68
C TYR A 81 2.42 -17.33 5.10
N PHE A 82 3.62 -16.79 5.29
CA PHE A 82 4.01 -16.12 6.53
C PHE A 82 4.45 -14.68 6.24
N PRO A 83 3.94 -13.69 7.00
CA PRO A 83 2.93 -13.76 8.06
C PRO A 83 1.49 -13.83 7.48
N ASN A 84 0.74 -14.86 7.83
CA ASN A 84 -0.63 -15.08 7.41
C ASN A 84 -1.66 -14.35 8.31
N HIS A 85 -2.94 -14.57 8.06
CA HIS A 85 -4.05 -13.94 8.78
C HIS A 85 -4.02 -14.20 10.30
N THR A 86 -3.61 -15.39 10.76
CA THR A 86 -3.52 -15.69 12.20
C THR A 86 -2.35 -14.97 12.86
N VAL A 87 -1.23 -14.83 12.14
CA VAL A 87 -0.06 -14.11 12.63
C VAL A 87 -0.34 -12.61 12.76
N TRP A 88 -1.03 -12.01 11.80
CA TRP A 88 -1.49 -10.62 11.89
C TRP A 88 -2.60 -10.47 12.94
N ASN A 89 -3.59 -11.35 12.92
CA ASN A 89 -4.75 -11.37 13.82
C ASN A 89 -5.47 -10.01 13.88
N CYS A 90 -5.77 -9.46 12.73
CA CYS A 90 -6.49 -8.21 12.57
C CYS A 90 -7.28 -8.15 11.25
N GLY A 91 -8.01 -7.06 11.06
CA GLY A 91 -8.89 -6.82 9.92
C GLY A 91 -10.23 -6.27 10.37
N TYR A 92 -11.07 -5.87 9.43
CA TYR A 92 -12.42 -5.39 9.73
C TYR A 92 -13.48 -6.37 9.20
N LYS A 93 -13.78 -6.33 7.89
CA LYS A 93 -14.71 -7.27 7.24
C LYS A 93 -14.00 -8.50 6.68
N ILE A 94 -12.74 -8.33 6.35
CA ILE A 94 -11.85 -9.35 5.80
C ILE A 94 -10.59 -9.36 6.66
N ALA A 95 -10.07 -10.55 6.95
CA ALA A 95 -8.79 -10.68 7.64
C ALA A 95 -7.68 -9.98 6.84
N SER A 96 -6.83 -9.22 7.52
CA SER A 96 -5.85 -8.38 6.83
C SER A 96 -4.53 -8.26 7.59
N SER A 97 -3.52 -7.65 6.96
CA SER A 97 -2.38 -7.10 7.66
C SER A 97 -2.77 -5.83 8.42
N GLY A 98 -1.98 -5.46 9.44
CA GLY A 98 -2.20 -4.26 10.25
C GLY A 98 -1.37 -3.04 9.81
N ILE A 99 -0.84 -3.06 8.60
CA ILE A 99 -0.08 -1.99 7.94
C ILE A 99 -0.68 -1.69 6.56
N THR A 100 -0.22 -0.63 5.91
CA THR A 100 -0.71 -0.19 4.60
C THR A 100 0.38 -0.23 3.52
N GLN A 101 0.13 0.32 2.34
CA GLN A 101 1.08 0.49 1.23
C GLN A 101 0.91 1.85 0.56
N PRO A 102 1.80 2.24 -0.39
CA PRO A 102 1.67 3.51 -1.10
C PRO A 102 0.31 3.65 -1.79
N PRO A 103 -0.36 4.81 -1.71
CA PRO A 103 -1.72 5.00 -2.21
C PRO A 103 -1.80 5.17 -3.74
N ILE A 104 -0.99 4.43 -4.50
CA ILE A 104 -0.90 4.49 -5.96
C ILE A 104 -2.25 4.18 -6.65
N ILE A 105 -3.11 3.42 -5.98
CA ILE A 105 -4.45 3.05 -6.47
C ILE A 105 -5.27 4.28 -6.90
N ILE A 106 -5.04 5.43 -6.30
CA ILE A 106 -5.75 6.68 -6.62
C ILE A 106 -5.33 7.20 -7.99
N SER A 107 -4.02 7.26 -8.24
CA SER A 107 -3.48 7.71 -9.53
C SER A 107 -3.84 6.73 -10.65
N ILE A 108 -3.83 5.44 -10.35
CA ILE A 108 -4.28 4.39 -11.28
C ILE A 108 -5.77 4.52 -11.58
N LEU A 109 -6.63 4.73 -10.57
CA LEU A 109 -8.06 4.94 -10.81
C LEU A 109 -8.30 6.16 -11.72
N LYS A 110 -7.58 7.26 -11.48
CA LYS A 110 -7.67 8.44 -12.37
C LYS A 110 -7.29 8.08 -13.79
N GLN A 111 -6.19 7.40 -14.00
CA GLN A 111 -5.73 6.96 -15.33
C GLN A 111 -6.73 6.02 -16.00
N ILE A 112 -7.34 5.09 -15.26
CA ILE A 112 -8.40 4.22 -15.78
C ILE A 112 -9.60 5.05 -16.26
N ILE A 113 -10.04 6.04 -15.48
CA ILE A 113 -11.16 6.90 -15.82
C ILE A 113 -10.86 7.75 -17.06
N ASP A 114 -9.65 8.30 -17.14
CA ASP A 114 -9.25 9.17 -18.26
C ASP A 114 -9.13 8.41 -19.58
N ASN A 115 -8.78 7.11 -19.53
CA ASN A 115 -8.50 6.29 -20.70
C ASN A 115 -9.70 5.42 -21.16
N ASN A 116 -10.84 5.46 -20.45
CA ASN A 116 -11.97 4.61 -20.77
C ASN A 116 -13.28 5.39 -20.88
N LYS A 117 -14.18 4.92 -21.74
CA LYS A 117 -15.57 5.37 -21.75
C LYS A 117 -16.31 4.76 -20.56
N ILE A 118 -16.82 5.59 -19.66
CA ILE A 118 -17.50 5.19 -18.42
C ILE A 118 -18.99 5.30 -18.62
N ASN A 119 -19.72 4.21 -18.43
CA ASN A 119 -21.18 4.23 -18.41
C ASN A 119 -21.74 4.61 -17.02
N LYS A 120 -23.03 4.91 -16.93
CA LYS A 120 -23.67 5.39 -15.69
C LYS A 120 -23.49 4.44 -14.51
N LYS A 121 -23.67 3.13 -14.70
CA LYS A 121 -23.48 2.11 -13.65
C LYS A 121 -22.04 2.05 -13.13
N GLN A 122 -21.07 2.22 -14.02
CA GLN A 122 -19.66 2.27 -13.66
C GLN A 122 -19.32 3.58 -12.93
N GLU A 123 -19.91 4.70 -13.35
CA GLU A 123 -19.75 6.00 -12.72
C GLU A 123 -20.21 5.99 -11.26
N ASP A 124 -21.39 5.45 -10.97
CA ASP A 124 -21.92 5.34 -9.62
C ASP A 124 -20.98 4.53 -8.72
N LYS A 125 -20.43 3.43 -9.24
CA LYS A 125 -19.41 2.63 -8.55
C LYS A 125 -18.12 3.42 -8.30
N ILE A 126 -17.66 4.19 -9.29
CA ILE A 126 -16.45 5.01 -9.19
C ILE A 126 -16.63 6.10 -8.13
N ILE A 127 -17.78 6.74 -8.05
CA ILE A 127 -18.08 7.74 -7.00
C ILE A 127 -17.92 7.14 -5.61
N GLU A 128 -18.43 5.93 -5.38
CA GLU A 128 -18.26 5.24 -4.10
C GLU A 128 -16.79 4.88 -3.81
N ILE A 129 -16.05 4.45 -4.84
CA ILE A 129 -14.60 4.22 -4.73
C ILE A 129 -13.89 5.52 -4.33
N VAL A 130 -14.17 6.64 -5.00
CA VAL A 130 -13.56 7.96 -4.73
C VAL A 130 -13.82 8.41 -3.29
N LYS A 131 -15.05 8.22 -2.78
CA LYS A 131 -15.38 8.53 -1.37
C LYS A 131 -14.54 7.70 -0.39
N LYS A 132 -14.34 6.42 -0.65
CA LYS A 132 -13.50 5.54 0.17
C LYS A 132 -12.01 5.91 0.10
N LEU A 133 -11.51 6.26 -1.08
CA LEU A 133 -10.14 6.72 -1.27
C LEU A 133 -9.88 8.08 -0.57
N LYS A 134 -10.89 8.96 -0.50
CA LYS A 134 -10.82 10.19 0.30
C LYS A 134 -10.62 9.87 1.80
N LYS A 135 -11.34 8.86 2.34
CA LYS A 135 -11.13 8.40 3.73
C LYS A 135 -9.72 7.86 3.93
N TYR A 136 -9.18 7.14 2.94
CA TYR A 136 -7.83 6.59 3.01
C TYR A 136 -6.75 7.67 3.08
N LEU A 137 -6.79 8.69 2.23
CA LEU A 137 -5.83 9.81 2.34
C LEU A 137 -6.00 10.60 3.63
N LYS A 138 -7.23 10.81 4.10
CA LYS A 138 -7.47 11.44 5.40
C LYS A 138 -6.88 10.63 6.56
N TRP A 139 -6.87 9.30 6.48
CA TRP A 139 -6.22 8.44 7.44
C TRP A 139 -4.70 8.71 7.52
N PHE A 140 -4.01 8.79 6.38
CA PHE A 140 -2.59 9.16 6.36
C PHE A 140 -2.34 10.53 6.98
N ILE A 141 -3.10 11.54 6.57
CA ILE A 141 -2.98 12.91 7.07
C ILE A 141 -3.15 12.95 8.59
N LYS A 142 -4.09 12.19 9.12
CA LYS A 142 -4.40 12.18 10.55
C LYS A 142 -3.35 11.44 11.37
N PHE A 143 -2.85 10.31 10.88
CA PHE A 143 -2.10 9.35 11.69
C PHE A 143 -0.64 9.16 11.26
N ARG A 144 -0.25 9.65 10.11
CA ARG A 144 1.08 9.40 9.54
C ARG A 144 1.86 10.68 9.20
N ASP A 145 1.32 11.86 9.51
CA ASP A 145 2.03 13.14 9.45
C ASP A 145 2.48 13.57 10.87
N PRO A 146 3.65 13.09 11.37
CA PRO A 146 4.07 13.28 12.74
C PRO A 146 4.41 14.74 13.06
N LYS A 147 4.91 15.47 12.07
CA LYS A 147 5.35 16.88 12.22
C LYS A 147 4.30 17.89 11.78
N LYS A 148 3.12 17.41 11.35
CA LYS A 148 2.03 18.25 10.80
C LYS A 148 2.50 19.17 9.66
N ASN A 149 3.48 18.71 8.88
CA ASN A 149 4.11 19.49 7.81
C ASN A 149 3.76 19.00 6.40
N GLY A 150 2.92 17.97 6.28
CA GLY A 150 2.50 17.42 4.99
C GLY A 150 3.35 16.27 4.49
N LEU A 151 4.29 15.77 5.29
CA LEU A 151 5.11 14.60 4.97
C LEU A 151 4.66 13.39 5.78
N ILE A 152 4.45 12.30 5.07
CA ILE A 152 3.95 11.04 5.62
C ILE A 152 5.12 10.15 6.03
N SER A 153 5.03 9.56 7.22
CA SER A 153 5.96 8.53 7.65
C SER A 153 5.41 7.12 7.48
N ILE A 154 6.30 6.17 7.23
CA ILE A 154 6.03 4.73 7.23
C ILE A 154 6.58 4.10 8.51
N LEU A 155 5.91 3.08 9.01
CA LEU A 155 6.21 2.43 10.30
C LEU A 155 6.73 1.01 10.13
N HIS A 156 6.86 0.54 8.89
CA HIS A 156 7.39 -0.76 8.53
C HIS A 156 7.95 -0.71 7.11
N PRO A 157 9.11 -1.31 6.80
CA PRO A 157 9.64 -1.36 5.44
C PRO A 157 8.65 -1.94 4.42
N TRP A 158 7.80 -2.91 4.80
CA TRP A 158 6.76 -3.46 3.92
C TRP A 158 5.70 -2.44 3.47
N GLU A 159 5.58 -1.30 4.15
CA GLU A 159 4.68 -0.21 3.72
C GLU A 159 5.20 0.52 2.48
N SER A 160 6.50 0.43 2.19
CA SER A 160 7.11 1.13 1.04
C SER A 160 6.81 0.47 -0.31
N GLY A 161 6.63 -0.86 -0.33
CA GLY A 161 6.59 -1.68 -1.54
C GLY A 161 7.98 -2.11 -2.05
N TYR A 162 9.07 -1.54 -1.52
CA TYR A 162 10.47 -1.89 -1.80
C TYR A 162 11.25 -2.18 -0.52
N ASP A 163 10.71 -3.10 0.26
CA ASP A 163 11.14 -3.45 1.61
C ASP A 163 12.59 -3.94 1.71
N ASN A 164 13.14 -4.49 0.62
CA ASN A 164 14.52 -4.99 0.57
C ASN A 164 15.53 -3.95 0.02
N SER A 165 15.20 -2.67 0.03
CA SER A 165 16.09 -1.59 -0.38
C SER A 165 17.11 -1.27 0.71
N SER A 166 18.37 -0.99 0.31
CA SER A 166 19.43 -0.54 1.21
C SER A 166 19.15 0.79 1.91
N ILE A 167 18.19 1.56 1.42
CA ILE A 167 17.74 2.80 2.08
C ILE A 167 17.23 2.55 3.52
N TRP A 168 16.83 1.32 3.84
CA TRP A 168 16.35 0.92 5.15
C TRP A 168 17.45 0.40 6.08
N ASP A 169 18.67 0.19 5.61
CA ASP A 169 19.75 -0.44 6.38
C ASP A 169 20.02 0.31 7.69
N GLU A 170 20.13 1.62 7.64
CA GLU A 170 20.41 2.45 8.82
C GLU A 170 19.23 2.45 9.81
N PRO A 171 18.00 2.85 9.46
CA PRO A 171 16.87 2.81 10.38
C PRO A 171 16.58 1.40 10.90
N MET A 172 16.79 0.35 10.09
CA MET A 172 16.64 -1.04 10.52
C MET A 172 17.74 -1.50 11.47
N SER A 173 18.96 -0.95 11.36
CA SER A 173 20.05 -1.32 12.27
C SER A 173 19.75 -1.00 13.74
N ARG A 174 18.94 0.03 14.00
CA ARG A 174 18.49 0.43 15.34
C ARG A 174 17.36 -0.42 15.91
N VAL A 175 16.72 -1.25 15.10
CA VAL A 175 15.66 -2.16 15.56
C VAL A 175 16.31 -3.32 16.31
N LYS A 176 16.23 -3.28 17.65
CA LYS A 176 16.65 -4.40 18.51
C LYS A 176 15.71 -5.57 18.31
N VAL A 177 16.25 -6.69 17.83
CA VAL A 177 15.48 -7.91 17.57
C VAL A 177 14.88 -8.45 18.87
N GLU A 178 13.60 -8.84 18.82
CA GLU A 178 12.90 -9.47 19.93
C GLU A 178 13.54 -10.82 20.27
N ARG A 179 13.78 -11.10 21.56
CA ARG A 179 14.35 -12.37 22.01
C ARG A 179 13.35 -13.51 21.83
N GLY A 180 13.84 -14.66 21.42
CA GLY A 180 13.01 -15.88 21.32
C GLY A 180 12.04 -15.91 20.13
N LEU A 181 12.28 -15.11 19.07
CA LEU A 181 11.46 -15.13 17.85
C LEU A 181 11.36 -16.55 17.28
N LYS A 182 10.11 -17.03 17.13
CA LYS A 182 9.80 -18.32 16.49
C LYS A 182 8.88 -18.10 15.30
N TYR A 183 9.36 -18.38 14.09
CA TYR A 183 8.56 -18.35 12.86
C TYR A 183 9.23 -19.21 11.78
N LYS A 184 8.45 -19.60 10.77
CA LYS A 184 8.96 -20.33 9.59
C LYS A 184 8.68 -19.49 8.33
N ARG A 185 9.73 -19.20 7.59
CA ARG A 185 9.62 -18.53 6.28
C ARG A 185 9.16 -19.54 5.24
N GLY A 186 8.16 -19.17 4.46
CA GLY A 186 7.68 -19.96 3.33
C GLY A 186 8.34 -19.55 2.00
N ASP A 187 8.71 -18.27 1.87
CA ASP A 187 9.26 -17.67 0.66
C ASP A 187 10.58 -18.32 0.20
N ILE A 188 11.49 -18.62 1.10
CA ILE A 188 12.79 -19.25 0.79
C ILE A 188 12.69 -20.71 0.31
N LYS A 189 11.48 -21.30 0.38
CA LYS A 189 11.21 -22.64 -0.19
C LYS A 189 10.70 -22.57 -1.63
N VAL A 190 10.31 -21.39 -2.07
CA VAL A 190 9.63 -21.15 -3.35
C VAL A 190 10.55 -20.40 -4.33
N VAL A 191 11.41 -19.55 -3.79
CA VAL A 191 12.35 -18.72 -4.54
C VAL A 191 13.76 -18.93 -3.98
N ASN A 192 14.79 -18.76 -4.80
CA ASN A 192 16.18 -18.82 -4.34
C ASN A 192 16.37 -17.89 -3.13
N PRO A 193 16.87 -18.39 -1.99
CA PRO A 193 17.10 -17.62 -0.76
C PRO A 193 17.95 -16.36 -0.98
N ASP A 194 18.91 -16.36 -1.91
CA ASP A 194 19.77 -15.23 -2.23
C ASP A 194 19.01 -14.04 -2.84
N GLN A 195 17.82 -14.27 -3.37
CA GLN A 195 16.90 -13.24 -3.88
C GLN A 195 15.94 -12.71 -2.82
N ARG A 196 16.11 -13.12 -1.57
CA ARG A 196 15.21 -12.75 -0.47
C ARG A 196 15.97 -12.02 0.65
N PRO A 197 15.26 -11.22 1.47
CA PRO A 197 15.88 -10.55 2.62
C PRO A 197 16.63 -11.53 3.50
N LEU A 198 17.79 -11.12 4.00
CA LEU A 198 18.58 -11.92 4.94
C LEU A 198 17.77 -12.23 6.21
N LYS A 199 18.14 -13.31 6.89
CA LYS A 199 17.47 -13.69 8.15
C LYS A 199 17.48 -12.56 9.17
N LYS A 200 18.61 -11.85 9.34
CA LYS A 200 18.74 -10.70 10.28
C LYS A 200 17.74 -9.58 9.99
N ASP A 201 17.43 -9.31 8.72
CA ASP A 201 16.50 -8.26 8.31
C ASP A 201 15.06 -8.73 8.51
N TYR A 202 14.80 -10.00 8.18
CA TYR A 202 13.49 -10.60 8.41
C TYR A 202 13.15 -10.69 9.91
N ASP A 203 14.12 -10.98 10.79
CA ASP A 203 13.94 -10.93 12.24
C ASP A 203 13.51 -9.54 12.71
N ARG A 204 14.08 -8.48 12.14
CA ARG A 204 13.67 -7.09 12.39
C ARG A 204 12.28 -6.78 11.89
N TYR A 205 11.92 -7.23 10.68
CA TYR A 205 10.55 -7.09 10.16
C TYR A 205 9.53 -7.73 11.09
N VAL A 206 9.78 -8.96 11.53
CA VAL A 206 8.90 -9.67 12.45
C VAL A 206 8.83 -8.95 13.80
N THR A 207 9.95 -8.43 14.30
CA THR A 207 10.00 -7.65 15.54
C THR A 207 9.13 -6.39 15.45
N ILE A 208 9.24 -5.61 14.37
CA ILE A 208 8.40 -4.41 14.17
C ILE A 208 6.94 -4.84 14.09
N LYS A 209 6.61 -5.85 13.28
CA LYS A 209 5.25 -6.38 13.15
C LYS A 209 4.67 -6.82 14.52
N ASN A 210 5.46 -7.49 15.36
CA ASN A 210 5.03 -7.91 16.70
C ASN A 210 4.77 -6.69 17.61
N HIS A 211 5.62 -5.68 17.54
CA HIS A 211 5.42 -4.42 18.27
C HIS A 211 4.12 -3.71 17.85
N LEU A 212 3.85 -3.62 16.55
CA LEU A 212 2.60 -3.05 16.04
C LEU A 212 1.38 -3.84 16.52
N LYS A 213 1.47 -5.18 16.50
CA LYS A 213 0.41 -6.10 16.99
C LYS A 213 0.16 -5.95 18.48
N ALA A 214 1.20 -5.90 19.32
CA ALA A 214 1.10 -5.71 20.77
C ALA A 214 0.37 -4.40 21.12
N ASN A 215 0.49 -3.38 20.27
CA ASN A 215 -0.23 -2.12 20.38
C ASN A 215 -1.57 -2.09 19.61
N LYS A 216 -2.12 -3.29 19.29
CA LYS A 216 -3.43 -3.46 18.63
C LYS A 216 -3.57 -2.66 17.32
N TYR A 217 -2.46 -2.41 16.64
CA TYR A 217 -2.40 -1.58 15.43
C TYR A 217 -3.07 -0.21 15.55
N ASN A 218 -3.09 0.36 16.77
CA ASN A 218 -3.73 1.65 17.03
C ASN A 218 -2.95 2.80 16.39
N PRO A 219 -3.42 3.42 15.29
CA PRO A 219 -2.65 4.38 14.53
C PRO A 219 -2.35 5.66 15.30
N ALA A 220 -3.17 6.03 16.29
CA ALA A 220 -2.96 7.21 17.11
C ALA A 220 -1.76 7.09 18.06
N LYS A 221 -1.34 5.87 18.39
CA LYS A 221 -0.19 5.58 19.24
C LYS A 221 1.06 5.23 18.45
N LEU A 222 0.91 4.48 17.37
CA LEU A 222 2.01 3.81 16.69
C LEU A 222 3.10 4.77 16.19
N TYR A 223 2.75 5.94 15.64
CA TYR A 223 3.74 6.86 15.14
C TYR A 223 4.67 7.43 16.24
N LYS A 224 4.23 7.40 17.52
CA LYS A 224 5.01 7.87 18.67
C LYS A 224 5.95 6.82 19.24
N ILE A 225 5.60 5.53 19.07
CA ILE A 225 6.27 4.42 19.75
C ILE A 225 6.89 3.41 18.78
N SER A 226 6.75 3.62 17.48
CA SER A 226 7.29 2.69 16.48
C SER A 226 8.81 2.64 16.54
N LYS A 227 9.35 1.42 16.42
CA LYS A 227 10.79 1.15 16.35
C LYS A 227 11.40 1.51 14.99
N PHE A 228 10.57 1.72 14.00
CA PHE A 228 10.91 2.18 12.65
C PHE A 228 9.90 3.25 12.26
N ASN A 229 10.36 4.45 11.96
CA ASN A 229 9.50 5.59 11.64
C ASN A 229 10.22 6.53 10.67
N VAL A 230 9.97 6.38 9.37
CA VAL A 230 10.77 7.03 8.33
C VAL A 230 9.87 7.82 7.38
N ILE A 231 10.24 9.06 7.11
CA ILE A 231 9.73 9.87 6.01
C ILE A 231 10.57 9.55 4.78
N ASP A 232 10.02 8.75 3.88
CA ASP A 232 10.68 8.36 2.64
C ASP A 232 10.24 9.23 1.47
N ILE A 233 11.19 9.63 0.63
CA ILE A 233 10.92 10.49 -0.54
C ILE A 233 10.06 9.76 -1.59
N GLY A 234 10.32 8.48 -1.85
CA GLY A 234 9.56 7.69 -2.82
C GLY A 234 8.10 7.55 -2.42
N PHE A 235 7.87 7.16 -1.16
CA PHE A 235 6.52 7.08 -0.60
C PHE A 235 5.79 8.43 -0.66
N ASN A 236 6.45 9.52 -0.24
CA ASN A 236 5.86 10.85 -0.23
C ASN A 236 5.59 11.41 -1.64
N SER A 237 6.40 11.05 -2.63
CA SER A 237 6.16 11.40 -4.04
C SER A 237 4.89 10.73 -4.56
N ILE A 238 4.71 9.43 -4.28
CA ILE A 238 3.49 8.68 -4.62
C ILE A 238 2.27 9.26 -3.87
N PHE A 239 2.44 9.55 -2.58
CA PHE A 239 1.36 10.14 -1.77
C PHE A 239 0.93 11.52 -2.29
N LEU A 240 1.86 12.41 -2.60
CA LEU A 240 1.58 13.73 -3.14
C LEU A 240 0.90 13.64 -4.52
N ARG A 241 1.37 12.73 -5.39
CA ARG A 241 0.71 12.48 -6.68
C ARG A 241 -0.71 11.96 -6.48
N ALA A 242 -0.91 10.97 -5.63
CA ALA A 242 -2.24 10.44 -5.31
C ALA A 242 -3.17 11.52 -4.73
N LEU A 243 -2.64 12.40 -3.88
CA LEU A 243 -3.40 13.52 -3.31
C LEU A 243 -3.88 14.50 -4.39
N LYS A 244 -3.03 14.87 -5.34
CA LYS A 244 -3.39 15.73 -6.48
C LYS A 244 -4.42 15.05 -7.38
N ASP A 245 -4.21 13.80 -7.72
CA ASP A 245 -5.12 13.02 -8.57
C ASP A 245 -6.49 12.85 -7.90
N LEU A 246 -6.52 12.62 -6.58
CA LEU A 246 -7.80 12.57 -5.85
C LEU A 246 -8.53 13.91 -5.83
N ILE A 247 -7.83 15.03 -5.69
CA ILE A 247 -8.44 16.37 -5.76
C ILE A 247 -9.13 16.57 -7.11
N ILE A 248 -8.50 16.14 -8.21
CA ILE A 248 -9.10 16.19 -9.56
C ILE A 248 -10.37 15.34 -9.61
N LEU A 249 -10.32 14.10 -9.12
CA LEU A 249 -11.48 13.19 -9.10
C LEU A 249 -12.62 13.73 -8.23
N LEU A 250 -12.31 14.28 -7.06
CA LEU A 250 -13.31 14.87 -6.16
C LEU A 250 -14.02 16.05 -6.82
N LYS A 251 -13.27 16.92 -7.52
CA LYS A 251 -13.85 18.05 -8.28
C LYS A 251 -14.73 17.56 -9.44
N ARG A 252 -14.28 16.53 -10.18
CA ARG A 252 -15.04 15.92 -11.27
C ARG A 252 -16.42 15.42 -10.82
N TYR A 253 -16.52 14.92 -9.60
CA TYR A 253 -17.76 14.38 -9.03
C TYR A 253 -18.45 15.31 -8.01
N ASN A 254 -18.12 16.60 -8.01
CA ASN A 254 -18.69 17.62 -7.12
C ASN A 254 -18.58 17.28 -5.63
N ILE A 255 -17.48 16.63 -5.22
CA ILE A 255 -17.21 16.29 -3.82
C ILE A 255 -16.18 17.29 -3.25
N ASN A 256 -16.47 17.88 -2.09
CA ASN A 256 -15.58 18.87 -1.46
C ASN A 256 -14.15 18.32 -1.27
N SER A 257 -13.15 19.11 -1.73
CA SER A 257 -11.72 18.78 -1.68
C SER A 257 -10.85 19.88 -1.04
N SER A 258 -11.47 20.90 -0.42
CA SER A 258 -10.75 22.10 0.05
C SER A 258 -9.67 21.79 1.10
N ASP A 259 -9.95 20.89 2.03
CA ASP A 259 -9.00 20.41 3.04
C ASP A 259 -7.79 19.70 2.43
N LEU A 260 -8.02 18.82 1.46
CA LEU A 260 -6.97 18.12 0.74
C LEU A 260 -6.13 19.05 -0.14
N THR A 261 -6.76 20.07 -0.74
CA THR A 261 -6.07 21.08 -1.55
C THR A 261 -5.09 21.90 -0.70
N LYS A 262 -5.51 22.32 0.49
CA LYS A 262 -4.63 23.01 1.44
C LYS A 262 -3.47 22.11 1.87
N TYR A 263 -3.76 20.84 2.12
CA TYR A 263 -2.74 19.87 2.52
C TYR A 263 -1.73 19.58 1.39
N ALA A 264 -2.19 19.47 0.14
CA ALA A 264 -1.30 19.24 -1.02
C ALA A 264 -0.25 20.37 -1.18
N LYS A 265 -0.68 21.64 -1.07
CA LYS A 265 0.25 22.79 -1.08
C LYS A 265 1.31 22.71 0.03
N LYS A 266 0.89 22.23 1.21
CA LYS A 266 1.79 22.02 2.34
C LYS A 266 2.80 20.91 2.05
N SER A 267 2.36 19.77 1.52
CA SER A 267 3.21 18.66 1.13
C SER A 267 4.24 19.07 0.07
N GLU A 268 3.82 19.78 -0.97
CA GLU A 268 4.71 20.32 -2.02
C GLU A 268 5.83 21.18 -1.45
N LYS A 269 5.48 22.12 -0.55
CA LYS A 269 6.46 23.01 0.08
C LYS A 269 7.50 22.24 0.90
N HIS A 270 7.14 21.10 1.49
CA HIS A 270 8.03 20.40 2.41
C HIS A 270 8.78 19.23 1.76
N ILE A 271 8.24 18.60 0.72
CA ILE A 271 8.93 17.50 0.04
C ILE A 271 10.24 17.97 -0.60
N ILE A 272 10.29 19.20 -1.12
CA ILE A 272 11.49 19.80 -1.72
C ILE A 272 12.60 19.98 -0.67
N LYS A 273 12.24 20.13 0.63
CA LYS A 273 13.22 20.26 1.71
C LYS A 273 13.98 18.97 2.00
N LEU A 274 13.53 17.84 1.48
CA LEU A 274 14.26 16.57 1.56
C LEU A 274 15.44 16.51 0.55
N PHE A 275 15.54 17.49 -0.36
CA PHE A 275 16.60 17.57 -1.34
C PHE A 275 17.89 18.15 -0.73
N ASN A 276 18.97 17.40 -0.81
CA ASN A 276 20.29 17.85 -0.42
C ASN A 276 21.02 18.47 -1.61
N LYS A 277 21.14 19.79 -1.63
CA LYS A 277 21.77 20.55 -2.73
C LYS A 277 23.25 20.18 -2.93
N LYS A 278 24.00 19.90 -1.84
CA LYS A 278 25.45 19.59 -1.92
C LYS A 278 25.68 18.24 -2.61
N LYS A 279 24.82 17.26 -2.37
CA LYS A 279 24.95 15.90 -2.90
C LYS A 279 24.05 15.63 -4.12
N ASN A 280 23.20 16.57 -4.47
CA ASN A 280 22.23 16.48 -5.59
C ASN A 280 21.32 15.25 -5.49
N VAL A 281 20.84 14.90 -4.28
CA VAL A 281 19.97 13.76 -4.01
C VAL A 281 18.91 14.11 -2.98
N PHE A 282 17.80 13.37 -3.00
CA PHE A 282 16.83 13.38 -1.93
C PHE A 282 17.19 12.35 -0.87
N TYR A 283 17.01 12.70 0.40
CA TYR A 283 17.19 11.79 1.52
C TYR A 283 15.85 11.36 2.13
N ALA A 284 15.80 10.13 2.63
CA ALA A 284 14.83 9.73 3.62
C ALA A 284 15.18 10.41 4.97
N TYR A 285 14.18 10.61 5.80
CA TYR A 285 14.32 11.21 7.10
C TYR A 285 13.79 10.26 8.18
N ASP A 286 14.66 9.81 9.05
CA ASP A 286 14.30 8.99 10.21
C ASP A 286 13.88 9.91 11.38
N ILE A 287 12.77 9.56 12.07
CA ILE A 287 12.11 10.41 13.08
C ILE A 287 12.43 9.91 14.48
#